data_2f75818c66d6ecd47f0a74488749aada
#
_entry.id   2f75818c66d6ecd47f0a74488749aada
#
_cell.length_a   1.000
_cell.length_b   1.000
_cell.length_c   1.000
_cell.angle_alpha   90.00
_cell.angle_beta   90.00
_cell.angle_gamma   90.00
#
_symmetry.space_group_name_H-M   'P 1'
#
loop_
_entity.id
_entity.type
_entity.pdbx_description
1 polymer ?
#
loop_
_entity_poly.entity_id
_entity_poly.type
_entity_poly.pdbx_seq_one_letter_code
_entity_poly.pdbx_strand_id
1 'polypeptide(L)'
;MNPRVLLIVFVIISFSFGQEIDSTNIKTPKKAALWSILPGGGQVYNGKYLKAGIVITLESLAIWQSIENGQNYKNDNSNDLFLIDRNKYAWWAFFVHVFGMLDAIVDRHLEPFDPIMEDVSSEEITIDREIVPNGE
;
A
#
# COMPACT_ATOMS: atom_id res chain seq x y z
N MET A 1 14.67 23.64 -3.52
CA MET A 1 14.28 22.58 -4.47
C MET A 1 12.75 22.54 -4.47
N ASN A 2 12.11 22.56 -5.62
CA ASN A 2 10.65 22.62 -5.70
C ASN A 2 10.05 21.31 -5.13
N PRO A 3 9.14 21.36 -4.12
CA PRO A 3 8.59 20.15 -3.49
C PRO A 3 7.88 19.23 -4.49
N ARG A 4 7.35 19.79 -5.58
CA ARG A 4 6.72 19.02 -6.68
C ARG A 4 7.74 18.13 -7.39
N VAL A 5 8.97 18.64 -7.61
CA VAL A 5 10.05 17.87 -8.24
C VAL A 5 10.54 16.76 -7.32
N LEU A 6 10.65 17.03 -6.02
CA LEU A 6 11.05 16.05 -5.02
C LEU A 6 10.05 14.90 -4.92
N LEU A 7 8.76 15.21 -5.00
CA LEU A 7 7.68 14.23 -4.99
C LEU A 7 7.68 13.35 -6.25
N ILE A 8 7.86 13.96 -7.44
CA ILE A 8 7.96 13.22 -8.70
C ILE A 8 9.19 12.30 -8.70
N VAL A 9 10.35 12.80 -8.24
CA VAL A 9 11.57 12.00 -8.11
C VAL A 9 11.37 10.84 -7.14
N PHE A 10 10.69 11.06 -6.00
CA PHE A 10 10.38 10.01 -5.04
C PHE A 10 9.48 8.92 -5.63
N VAL A 11 8.43 9.30 -6.37
CA VAL A 11 7.54 8.36 -7.07
C VAL A 11 8.30 7.56 -8.13
N ILE A 12 9.17 8.21 -8.92
CA ILE A 12 9.99 7.54 -9.96
C ILE A 12 10.97 6.56 -9.31
N ILE A 13 11.65 6.95 -8.23
CA ILE A 13 12.57 6.07 -7.50
C ILE A 13 11.81 4.86 -6.92
N SER A 14 10.63 5.06 -6.34
CA SER A 14 9.81 3.96 -5.80
C SER A 14 9.39 2.96 -6.89
N PHE A 15 9.16 3.44 -8.12
CA PHE A 15 8.82 2.58 -9.26
C PHE A 15 10.03 1.80 -9.81
N SER A 16 11.24 2.36 -9.68
CA SER A 16 12.48 1.74 -10.20
C SER A 16 12.95 0.55 -9.35
N PHE A 17 12.57 0.46 -8.09
CA PHE A 17 12.91 -0.66 -7.20
C PHE A 17 12.03 -1.91 -7.42
N GLY A 18 11.08 -1.87 -8.35
CA GLY A 18 10.14 -2.96 -8.62
C GLY A 18 10.67 -4.10 -9.50
N GLN A 19 11.94 -4.09 -9.91
CA GLN A 19 12.52 -5.14 -10.77
C GLN A 19 13.49 -6.03 -9.99
N GLU A 20 13.20 -7.33 -10.02
CA GLU A 20 13.99 -8.45 -9.53
C GLU A 20 14.18 -8.56 -8.00
N ILE A 21 13.13 -8.99 -7.31
CA ILE A 21 13.34 -9.72 -6.06
C ILE A 21 13.42 -11.20 -6.42
N ASP A 22 14.65 -11.72 -6.37
CA ASP A 22 15.01 -13.12 -6.57
C ASP A 22 14.09 -14.03 -5.76
N SER A 23 13.41 -14.95 -6.43
CA SER A 23 12.39 -15.85 -5.88
C SER A 23 12.92 -16.94 -4.95
N THR A 24 14.21 -16.95 -4.64
CA THR A 24 14.86 -17.93 -3.76
C THR A 24 14.85 -17.56 -2.27
N ASN A 25 14.49 -16.32 -1.92
CA ASN A 25 14.42 -15.88 -0.52
C ASN A 25 13.03 -16.11 0.04
N ILE A 26 12.92 -16.97 1.06
CA ILE A 26 11.69 -17.17 1.84
C ILE A 26 11.22 -15.81 2.34
N LYS A 27 10.13 -15.31 1.74
CA LYS A 27 9.50 -14.06 2.14
C LYS A 27 8.87 -14.26 3.52
N THR A 28 9.16 -13.39 4.46
CA THR A 28 8.66 -13.48 5.84
C THR A 28 7.91 -12.23 6.24
N PRO A 29 6.90 -12.32 7.15
CA PRO A 29 6.15 -11.15 7.63
C PRO A 29 7.05 -10.08 8.28
N LYS A 30 8.13 -10.48 8.96
CA LYS A 30 9.12 -9.56 9.54
C LYS A 30 9.83 -8.72 8.48
N LYS A 31 10.20 -9.34 7.35
CA LYS A 31 10.81 -8.61 6.22
C LYS A 31 9.80 -7.69 5.56
N ALA A 32 8.54 -8.12 5.39
CA ALA A 32 7.47 -7.26 4.87
C ALA A 32 7.29 -6.01 5.74
N ALA A 33 7.25 -6.17 7.07
CA ALA A 33 7.18 -5.04 8.00
C ALA A 33 8.38 -4.09 7.88
N LEU A 34 9.60 -4.63 7.73
CA LEU A 34 10.81 -3.81 7.56
C LEU A 34 10.77 -3.02 6.25
N TRP A 35 10.37 -3.65 5.14
CA TRP A 35 10.20 -2.97 3.86
C TRP A 35 9.09 -1.93 3.88
N SER A 36 8.09 -2.09 4.74
CA SER A 36 6.97 -1.14 4.90
C SER A 36 7.37 0.17 5.60
N ILE A 37 8.61 0.32 6.07
CA ILE A 37 9.16 1.63 6.50
C ILE A 37 9.15 2.62 5.33
N LEU A 38 9.33 2.13 4.09
CA LEU A 38 9.15 2.93 2.89
C LEU A 38 7.69 2.87 2.44
N PRO A 39 7.10 4.00 1.99
CA PRO A 39 5.73 4.02 1.47
C PRO A 39 5.52 2.96 0.39
N GLY A 40 4.54 2.07 0.58
CA GLY A 40 4.25 0.98 -0.34
C GLY A 40 5.31 -0.13 -0.43
N GLY A 41 6.44 -0.02 0.29
CA GLY A 41 7.55 -0.97 0.20
C GLY A 41 7.16 -2.40 0.61
N GLY A 42 6.31 -2.55 1.62
CA GLY A 42 5.80 -3.87 2.04
C GLY A 42 4.98 -4.56 0.95
N GLN A 43 4.12 -3.82 0.23
CA GLN A 43 3.34 -4.36 -0.89
C GLN A 43 4.24 -4.73 -2.07
N VAL A 44 5.27 -3.91 -2.36
CA VAL A 44 6.30 -4.26 -3.38
C VAL A 44 7.01 -5.54 -3.00
N TYR A 45 7.42 -5.68 -1.75
CA TYR A 45 8.06 -6.90 -1.24
C TYR A 45 7.16 -8.14 -1.39
N ASN A 46 5.85 -7.98 -1.20
CA ASN A 46 4.86 -9.04 -1.40
C ASN A 46 4.54 -9.31 -2.88
N GLY A 47 5.02 -8.48 -3.82
CA GLY A 47 4.70 -8.57 -5.25
C GLY A 47 3.36 -7.95 -5.62
N LYS A 48 2.69 -7.24 -4.71
CA LYS A 48 1.37 -6.63 -4.92
C LYS A 48 1.52 -5.19 -5.43
N TYR A 49 2.04 -5.03 -6.65
CA TYR A 49 2.41 -3.72 -7.23
C TYR A 49 1.24 -2.75 -7.36
N LEU A 50 0.02 -3.23 -7.65
CA LEU A 50 -1.18 -2.36 -7.71
C LEU A 50 -1.49 -1.74 -6.35
N LYS A 51 -1.46 -2.54 -5.28
CA LYS A 51 -1.64 -2.04 -3.91
C LYS A 51 -0.53 -1.04 -3.55
N ALA A 52 0.72 -1.36 -3.89
CA ALA A 52 1.85 -0.46 -3.68
C ALA A 52 1.63 0.89 -4.36
N GLY A 53 1.22 0.90 -5.63
CA GLY A 53 0.91 2.12 -6.38
C GLY A 53 -0.17 2.98 -5.72
N ILE A 54 -1.24 2.35 -5.23
CA ILE A 54 -2.32 3.05 -4.53
C ILE A 54 -1.81 3.70 -3.23
N VAL A 55 -1.09 2.95 -2.40
CA VAL A 55 -0.55 3.46 -1.12
C VAL A 55 0.41 4.62 -1.36
N ILE A 56 1.37 4.46 -2.28
CA ILE A 56 2.34 5.50 -2.63
C ILE A 56 1.62 6.77 -3.12
N THR A 57 0.61 6.63 -3.98
CA THR A 57 -0.13 7.77 -4.52
C THR A 57 -0.90 8.51 -3.42
N LEU A 58 -1.65 7.80 -2.59
CA LEU A 58 -2.43 8.40 -1.51
C LEU A 58 -1.54 9.11 -0.48
N GLU A 59 -0.44 8.47 -0.08
CA GLU A 59 0.50 9.02 0.87
C GLU A 59 1.23 10.24 0.30
N SER A 60 1.67 10.17 -0.95
CA SER A 60 2.31 11.29 -1.64
C SER A 60 1.38 12.50 -1.77
N LEU A 61 0.10 12.30 -2.09
CA LEU A 61 -0.89 13.37 -2.15
C LEU A 61 -1.12 14.00 -0.77
N ALA A 62 -1.23 13.21 0.27
CA ALA A 62 -1.42 13.71 1.63
C ALA A 62 -0.20 14.51 2.10
N ILE A 63 1.02 14.02 1.86
CA ILE A 63 2.26 14.73 2.17
C ILE A 63 2.34 16.05 1.39
N TRP A 64 2.02 16.02 0.10
CA TRP A 64 2.03 17.25 -0.72
C TRP A 64 1.08 18.30 -0.16
N GLN A 65 -0.17 17.95 0.11
CA GLN A 65 -1.15 18.86 0.68
C GLN A 65 -0.69 19.41 2.04
N SER A 66 -0.08 18.59 2.87
CA SER A 66 0.48 19.04 4.15
C SER A 66 1.59 20.08 3.95
N ILE A 67 2.51 19.85 3.01
CA ILE A 67 3.62 20.77 2.71
C ILE A 67 3.07 22.09 2.13
N GLU A 68 2.12 22.01 1.18
CA GLU A 68 1.54 23.19 0.53
C GLU A 68 0.81 24.09 1.54
N ASN A 69 -0.02 23.51 2.42
CA ASN A 69 -0.67 24.27 3.49
C ASN A 69 0.34 24.85 4.48
N GLY A 70 1.43 24.14 4.78
CA GLY A 70 2.51 24.68 5.60
C GLY A 70 3.23 25.87 4.97
N GLN A 71 3.39 25.91 3.65
CA GLN A 71 3.95 27.06 2.93
C GLN A 71 2.95 28.23 2.88
N ASN A 72 1.67 27.95 2.63
CA ASN A 72 0.62 28.98 2.61
C ASN A 72 0.49 29.67 3.98
N TYR A 73 0.58 28.92 5.08
CA TYR A 73 0.60 29.49 6.41
C TYR A 73 1.81 30.42 6.66
N LYS A 74 2.99 30.07 6.14
CA LYS A 74 4.17 30.93 6.25
C LYS A 74 4.02 32.25 5.48
N ASN A 75 3.27 32.23 4.38
CA ASN A 75 3.06 33.39 3.53
C ASN A 75 1.90 34.29 4.06
N ASP A 76 0.89 33.68 4.68
CA ASP A 76 -0.26 34.37 5.28
C ASP A 76 -0.48 33.82 6.70
N ASN A 77 0.27 34.39 7.64
CA ASN A 77 0.26 34.01 9.04
C ASN A 77 -1.03 34.40 9.80
N SER A 78 -1.97 35.06 9.13
CA SER A 78 -3.25 35.48 9.72
C SER A 78 -4.35 34.43 9.60
N ASN A 79 -4.13 33.35 8.82
CA ASN A 79 -5.14 32.35 8.53
C ASN A 79 -4.78 30.98 9.16
N ASP A 80 -5.31 30.73 10.34
CA ASP A 80 -5.10 29.48 11.08
C ASP A 80 -5.67 28.23 10.37
N LEU A 81 -6.52 28.38 9.37
CA LEU A 81 -7.07 27.26 8.59
C LEU A 81 -5.96 26.48 7.88
N PHE A 82 -4.90 27.15 7.43
CA PHE A 82 -3.75 26.48 6.82
C PHE A 82 -3.01 25.57 7.79
N LEU A 83 -2.94 25.93 9.08
CA LEU A 83 -2.37 25.07 10.12
C LEU A 83 -3.22 23.83 10.37
N ILE A 84 -4.54 24.02 10.43
CA ILE A 84 -5.50 22.93 10.62
C ILE A 84 -5.41 21.95 9.46
N ASP A 85 -5.43 22.46 8.23
CA ASP A 85 -5.34 21.62 7.03
C ASP A 85 -3.98 20.93 6.91
N ARG A 86 -2.88 21.61 7.20
CA ARG A 86 -1.55 20.99 7.25
C ARG A 86 -1.53 19.79 8.21
N ASN A 87 -2.03 19.98 9.42
CA ASN A 87 -2.04 18.94 10.44
C ASN A 87 -2.97 17.78 10.05
N LYS A 88 -4.14 18.10 9.50
CA LYS A 88 -5.08 17.08 8.97
C LYS A 88 -4.42 16.19 7.92
N TYR A 89 -3.77 16.77 6.91
CA TYR A 89 -3.11 15.99 5.86
C TYR A 89 -1.88 15.23 6.36
N ALA A 90 -1.14 15.78 7.35
CA ALA A 90 -0.06 15.05 8.00
C ALA A 90 -0.58 13.80 8.72
N TRP A 91 -1.72 13.89 9.42
CA TRP A 91 -2.38 12.74 10.03
C TRP A 91 -2.88 11.73 8.99
N TRP A 92 -3.43 12.20 7.86
CA TRP A 92 -3.83 11.30 6.77
C TRP A 92 -2.65 10.54 6.21
N ALA A 93 -1.51 11.19 5.96
CA ALA A 93 -0.29 10.51 5.52
C ALA A 93 0.14 9.42 6.50
N PHE A 94 0.13 9.74 7.81
CA PHE A 94 0.46 8.77 8.85
C PHE A 94 -0.49 7.56 8.87
N PHE A 95 -1.80 7.79 8.78
CA PHE A 95 -2.78 6.70 8.77
C PHE A 95 -2.67 5.82 7.52
N VAL A 96 -2.46 6.42 6.34
CA VAL A 96 -2.25 5.66 5.10
C VAL A 96 -0.99 4.80 5.20
N HIS A 97 0.09 5.35 5.76
CA HIS A 97 1.33 4.61 5.97
C HIS A 97 1.14 3.41 6.91
N VAL A 98 0.56 3.63 8.09
CA VAL A 98 0.29 2.55 9.07
C VAL A 98 -0.64 1.50 8.48
N PHE A 99 -1.70 1.92 7.77
CA PHE A 99 -2.62 0.99 7.11
C PHE A 99 -1.90 0.15 6.05
N GLY A 100 -1.09 0.78 5.19
CA GLY A 100 -0.29 0.08 4.19
C GLY A 100 0.68 -0.93 4.81
N MET A 101 1.33 -0.56 5.91
CA MET A 101 2.22 -1.47 6.64
C MET A 101 1.47 -2.68 7.20
N LEU A 102 0.30 -2.47 7.83
CA LEU A 102 -0.52 -3.55 8.37
C LEU A 102 -1.05 -4.46 7.26
N ASP A 103 -1.56 -3.88 6.16
CA ASP A 103 -2.03 -4.64 4.99
C ASP A 103 -0.92 -5.54 4.41
N ALA A 104 0.30 -5.03 4.28
CA ALA A 104 1.42 -5.82 3.78
C ALA A 104 1.81 -6.98 4.72
N ILE A 105 1.74 -6.77 6.04
CA ILE A 105 2.01 -7.82 7.03
C ILE A 105 0.93 -8.89 6.98
N VAL A 106 -0.35 -8.49 6.95
CA VAL A 106 -1.51 -9.39 6.88
C VAL A 106 -1.48 -10.21 5.60
N ASP A 107 -1.30 -9.55 4.45
CA ASP A 107 -1.15 -10.21 3.15
C ASP A 107 -0.08 -11.31 3.20
N ARG A 108 1.04 -11.03 3.85
CA ARG A 108 2.13 -11.99 3.97
C ARG A 108 1.80 -13.15 4.90
N HIS A 109 1.02 -12.93 5.94
CA HIS A 109 0.56 -13.98 6.83
C HIS A 109 -0.50 -14.89 6.18
N LEU A 110 -1.34 -14.35 5.31
CA LEU A 110 -2.42 -15.09 4.66
C LEU A 110 -1.97 -15.86 3.41
N GLU A 111 -0.90 -15.43 2.74
CA GLU A 111 -0.41 -16.07 1.50
C GLU A 111 -0.21 -17.58 1.58
N PRO A 112 0.25 -18.20 2.70
CA PRO A 112 0.35 -19.65 2.80
C PRO A 112 -1.00 -20.38 2.79
N PHE A 113 -2.10 -19.68 3.03
CA PHE A 113 -3.45 -20.27 3.09
C PHE A 113 -4.22 -20.13 1.77
N ASP A 114 -3.80 -19.23 0.87
CA ASP A 114 -4.44 -19.00 -0.41
C ASP A 114 -4.61 -20.29 -1.26
N PRO A 115 -3.58 -21.15 -1.44
CA PRO A 115 -3.73 -22.39 -2.21
C PRO A 115 -4.68 -23.39 -1.55
N ILE A 116 -4.76 -23.42 -0.22
CA ILE A 116 -5.66 -24.32 0.52
C ILE A 116 -7.13 -23.92 0.30
N MET A 117 -7.41 -22.62 0.28
CA MET A 117 -8.75 -22.09 0.03
C MET A 117 -9.20 -22.33 -1.40
N GLU A 118 -8.30 -22.25 -2.37
CA GLU A 118 -8.60 -22.53 -3.78
C GLU A 118 -8.91 -24.01 -4.01
N ASP A 119 -8.20 -24.92 -3.34
CA ASP A 119 -8.40 -26.36 -3.42
C ASP A 119 -9.74 -26.76 -2.80
N VAL A 120 -10.08 -26.28 -1.61
CA VAL A 120 -11.36 -26.52 -0.94
C VAL A 120 -12.54 -25.98 -1.77
N SER A 121 -12.40 -24.80 -2.36
CA SER A 121 -13.44 -24.20 -3.21
C SER A 121 -13.67 -25.00 -4.48
N SER A 122 -12.63 -25.56 -5.09
CA SER A 122 -12.73 -26.40 -6.30
C SER A 122 -13.36 -27.76 -6.01
N GLU A 123 -13.08 -28.36 -4.83
CA GLU A 123 -13.73 -29.60 -4.39
C GLU A 123 -15.24 -29.41 -4.12
N GLU A 124 -15.63 -28.31 -3.46
CA GLU A 124 -17.02 -28.01 -3.18
C GLU A 124 -17.85 -27.84 -4.46
N ILE A 125 -17.31 -27.14 -5.46
CA ILE A 125 -17.94 -26.97 -6.78
C ILE A 125 -18.09 -28.30 -7.52
N THR A 126 -17.15 -29.23 -7.33
CA THR A 126 -17.19 -30.55 -7.99
C THR A 126 -18.26 -31.45 -7.34
N ILE A 127 -18.39 -31.43 -6.03
CA ILE A 127 -19.40 -32.17 -5.27
C ILE A 127 -20.80 -31.70 -5.63
N ASP A 128 -21.04 -30.38 -5.72
CA ASP A 128 -22.34 -29.82 -6.10
C ASP A 128 -22.76 -30.19 -7.52
N ARG A 129 -21.80 -30.35 -8.45
CA ARG A 129 -22.08 -30.84 -9.82
C ARG A 129 -22.42 -32.31 -9.89
N GLU A 130 -21.89 -33.11 -8.98
CA GLU A 130 -22.10 -34.55 -8.96
C GLU A 130 -23.44 -34.93 -8.27
N ILE A 131 -23.91 -34.07 -7.35
CA ILE A 131 -25.17 -34.28 -6.59
C ILE A 131 -26.41 -33.83 -7.38
N VAL A 132 -26.28 -32.97 -8.42
CA VAL A 132 -27.37 -32.58 -9.30
C VAL A 132 -27.36 -33.48 -10.56
N PRO A 133 -28.01 -34.66 -10.56
CA PRO A 133 -28.16 -35.45 -11.77
C PRO A 133 -29.05 -34.67 -12.74
N ASN A 134 -28.59 -34.55 -13.98
CA ASN A 134 -29.34 -33.96 -15.08
C ASN A 134 -30.78 -34.42 -15.00
N GLY A 135 -31.68 -33.50 -14.63
CA GLY A 135 -33.12 -33.76 -14.68
C GLY A 135 -33.52 -33.99 -16.15
N GLU A 136 -33.88 -35.21 -16.46
CA GLU A 136 -34.72 -35.52 -17.62
C GLU A 136 -36.18 -35.10 -17.33
#